data_917b27bc8583a77b67ee425c1191b909
#
_entry.id   917b27bc8583a77b67ee425c1191b909
#
_cell.length_a   1.000
_cell.length_b   1.000
_cell.length_c   1.000
_cell.angle_alpha   90.00
_cell.angle_beta   90.00
_cell.angle_gamma   90.00
#
_symmetry.space_group_name_H-M   'P 1'
#
loop_
_entity.id
_entity.type
_entity.pdbx_description
1 polymer ?
#
loop_
_entity_poly.entity_id
_entity_poly.type
_entity_poly.pdbx_seq_one_letter_code
_entity_poly.pdbx_strand_id
1 'polypeptide(L)'
;MTNPFNLKDHGITVAEIHRNLPPSALYEHAIRYERDASIAENGALVAYSGSKTGRSPKDKRLVKHPDSESDVWWGTVNLPIEPVTFAINRERARDYLNICERIYCFDGLAGWDYPIKIRVICSRPYHALFMHTMLIRPTKEQLAEYGKPEFVIYNAGAFPANSLTQGMGSKTSIDLSFEDHELVILGSEYAGEMKKGVFTLVNYLAPKRGILSMHCSATADKQTGRSSLLFGLSGTGKTTLSADPKRSLIGDDEHCWSDEGIFNIEGGCYAKAINLTPENEPEIFEALRFGAVLENVVLDQDHLVDYTNISLTENTRGAYPIEFIQNAKIPCVAGHATDVIFLTCDAFGVLPPVSSLSPAQAMYHYISGYTAKVAGTEVGVKEPEATFSACFGGPFLVWHPNKYAELLAAKMKQHGVRVWLVNTGWSGGAYGIVQQRESQKHGKITCY
;
A
#
# COMPACT_ATOMS: atom_id res chain seq x y z
N MET A 1 -25.83 -29.61 7.86
CA MET A 1 -25.29 -28.71 8.89
C MET A 1 -23.90 -28.30 8.40
N THR A 2 -23.72 -27.04 8.02
CA THR A 2 -22.39 -26.55 7.66
C THR A 2 -21.54 -26.54 8.93
N ASN A 3 -20.35 -27.15 8.88
CA ASN A 3 -19.39 -27.07 9.99
C ASN A 3 -19.15 -25.59 10.33
N PRO A 4 -19.18 -25.20 11.62
CA PRO A 4 -18.89 -23.84 12.00
C PRO A 4 -17.47 -23.47 11.54
N PHE A 5 -17.27 -22.22 11.09
CA PHE A 5 -15.96 -21.72 10.67
C PHE A 5 -14.91 -21.94 11.77
N ASN A 6 -13.77 -22.46 11.41
CA ASN A 6 -12.64 -22.66 12.32
C ASN A 6 -11.30 -22.46 11.59
N LEU A 7 -10.22 -22.38 12.32
CA LEU A 7 -8.86 -22.15 11.81
C LEU A 7 -7.92 -23.31 12.12
N LYS A 8 -8.45 -24.52 12.33
CA LYS A 8 -7.65 -25.72 12.65
C LYS A 8 -6.62 -26.03 11.58
N ASP A 9 -6.97 -25.85 10.30
CA ASP A 9 -6.04 -26.03 9.18
C ASP A 9 -4.87 -25.04 9.19
N HIS A 10 -4.99 -23.95 9.98
CA HIS A 10 -3.95 -22.96 10.21
C HIS A 10 -3.20 -23.19 11.54
N GLY A 11 -3.47 -24.26 12.25
CA GLY A 11 -2.89 -24.55 13.56
C GLY A 11 -3.41 -23.65 14.69
N ILE A 12 -4.62 -23.09 14.53
CA ILE A 12 -5.20 -22.14 15.49
C ILE A 12 -6.51 -22.69 16.05
N THR A 13 -6.62 -22.73 17.40
CA THR A 13 -7.72 -23.33 18.14
C THR A 13 -8.18 -22.48 19.31
N VAL A 14 -8.39 -21.18 19.09
CA VAL A 14 -8.89 -20.27 20.12
C VAL A 14 -10.41 -20.41 20.33
N ALA A 15 -10.88 -19.98 21.50
CA ALA A 15 -12.29 -20.10 21.87
C ALA A 15 -13.18 -19.17 21.06
N GLU A 16 -12.72 -17.98 20.72
CA GLU A 16 -13.50 -16.94 20.06
C GLU A 16 -12.85 -16.50 18.75
N ILE A 17 -13.51 -16.83 17.63
CA ILE A 17 -13.05 -16.48 16.28
C ILE A 17 -14.11 -15.63 15.60
N HIS A 18 -13.74 -14.41 15.24
CA HIS A 18 -14.59 -13.47 14.53
C HIS A 18 -14.19 -13.41 13.05
N ARG A 19 -15.06 -13.91 12.16
CA ARG A 19 -14.81 -13.87 10.70
C ARG A 19 -15.62 -12.78 10.04
N ASN A 20 -14.93 -11.91 9.27
CA ASN A 20 -15.53 -10.83 8.46
C ASN A 20 -16.59 -10.01 9.21
N LEU A 21 -16.29 -9.60 10.45
CA LEU A 21 -17.16 -8.69 11.19
C LEU A 21 -17.38 -7.39 10.40
N PRO A 22 -18.59 -6.82 10.46
CA PRO A 22 -18.85 -5.51 9.88
C PRO A 22 -18.08 -4.41 10.64
N PRO A 23 -17.83 -3.25 10.00
CA PRO A 23 -17.13 -2.14 10.64
C PRO A 23 -17.69 -1.75 12.01
N SER A 24 -19.02 -1.71 12.18
CA SER A 24 -19.65 -1.38 13.47
C SER A 24 -19.21 -2.30 14.60
N ALA A 25 -19.20 -3.61 14.37
CA ALA A 25 -18.79 -4.58 15.38
C ALA A 25 -17.25 -4.49 15.64
N LEU A 26 -16.46 -4.23 14.60
CA LEU A 26 -15.01 -4.02 14.76
C LEU A 26 -14.70 -2.76 15.56
N TYR A 27 -15.49 -1.68 15.41
CA TYR A 27 -15.41 -0.48 16.24
C TYR A 27 -15.71 -0.80 17.72
N GLU A 28 -16.85 -1.47 17.98
CA GLU A 28 -17.21 -1.87 19.36
C GLU A 28 -16.11 -2.73 19.99
N HIS A 29 -15.56 -3.68 19.25
CA HIS A 29 -14.47 -4.52 19.73
C HIS A 29 -13.20 -3.74 19.94
N ALA A 30 -12.83 -2.80 19.07
CA ALA A 30 -11.66 -1.96 19.24
C ALA A 30 -11.76 -1.13 20.52
N ILE A 31 -12.87 -0.43 20.71
CA ILE A 31 -13.10 0.39 21.93
C ILE A 31 -13.13 -0.46 23.19
N ARG A 32 -13.65 -1.68 23.13
CA ARG A 32 -13.78 -2.56 24.30
C ARG A 32 -12.49 -3.29 24.67
N TYR A 33 -11.71 -3.70 23.67
CA TYR A 33 -10.63 -4.65 23.86
C TYR A 33 -9.23 -4.12 23.51
N GLU A 34 -9.13 -3.02 22.78
CA GLU A 34 -7.84 -2.35 22.55
C GLU A 34 -7.65 -1.24 23.59
N ARG A 35 -6.43 -1.15 24.12
CA ARG A 35 -6.14 -0.26 25.26
C ARG A 35 -6.27 1.22 24.89
N ASP A 36 -5.91 1.59 23.67
CA ASP A 36 -5.72 2.98 23.23
C ASP A 36 -6.59 3.36 22.02
N ALA A 37 -7.57 2.51 21.62
CA ALA A 37 -8.46 2.83 20.53
C ALA A 37 -9.50 3.88 20.96
N SER A 38 -9.81 4.80 20.05
CA SER A 38 -10.83 5.83 20.26
C SER A 38 -11.57 6.14 18.96
N ILE A 39 -12.60 6.96 19.03
CA ILE A 39 -13.35 7.43 17.86
C ILE A 39 -13.12 8.93 17.75
N ALA A 40 -12.66 9.38 16.59
CA ALA A 40 -12.51 10.80 16.29
C ALA A 40 -13.89 11.45 16.04
N GLU A 41 -13.96 12.77 16.17
CA GLU A 41 -15.20 13.55 15.96
C GLU A 41 -15.85 13.28 14.60
N ASN A 42 -15.04 13.07 13.56
CA ASN A 42 -15.51 12.69 12.22
C ASN A 42 -16.04 11.25 12.11
N GLY A 43 -16.00 10.47 13.18
CA GLY A 43 -16.46 9.09 13.26
C GLY A 43 -15.44 8.03 12.84
N ALA A 44 -14.22 8.38 12.45
CA ALA A 44 -13.18 7.41 12.11
C ALA A 44 -12.65 6.73 13.38
N LEU A 45 -12.28 5.42 13.27
CA LEU A 45 -11.58 4.73 14.34
C LEU A 45 -10.13 5.21 14.42
N VAL A 46 -9.69 5.64 15.58
CA VAL A 46 -8.29 5.98 15.85
C VAL A 46 -7.61 4.79 16.53
N ALA A 47 -6.49 4.35 15.97
CA ALA A 47 -5.69 3.26 16.50
C ALA A 47 -4.20 3.59 16.47
N TYR A 48 -3.45 2.96 17.36
CA TYR A 48 -2.01 3.18 17.50
C TYR A 48 -1.26 1.90 17.28
N SER A 49 -0.20 1.97 16.46
CA SER A 49 0.63 0.83 16.08
C SER A 49 1.86 0.63 17.00
N GLY A 50 1.83 1.23 18.18
CA GLY A 50 2.89 1.11 19.17
C GLY A 50 4.20 1.77 18.75
N SER A 51 5.32 1.13 19.05
CA SER A 51 6.66 1.70 18.79
C SER A 51 7.06 1.76 17.31
N LYS A 52 6.39 1.00 16.45
CA LYS A 52 6.61 0.99 15.00
C LYS A 52 5.48 1.73 14.30
N THR A 53 5.72 2.98 13.96
CA THR A 53 4.73 3.86 13.30
C THR A 53 4.90 3.91 11.78
N GLY A 54 5.69 3.01 11.23
CA GLY A 54 5.96 2.89 9.80
C GLY A 54 6.52 1.50 9.47
N ARG A 55 6.69 1.25 8.17
CA ARG A 55 7.26 -0.02 7.69
C ARG A 55 8.68 -0.24 8.20
N SER A 56 9.03 -1.51 8.34
CA SER A 56 10.36 -1.97 8.72
C SER A 56 11.07 -2.66 7.54
N PRO A 57 11.52 -1.94 6.49
CA PRO A 57 12.06 -2.53 5.27
C PRO A 57 13.31 -3.38 5.50
N LYS A 58 14.09 -3.10 6.55
CA LYS A 58 15.26 -3.90 6.95
C LYS A 58 14.89 -5.21 7.64
N ASP A 59 13.63 -5.38 8.02
CA ASP A 59 13.10 -6.57 8.69
C ASP A 59 12.19 -7.40 7.76
N LYS A 60 11.96 -6.91 6.51
CA LYS A 60 11.26 -7.68 5.47
C LYS A 60 12.20 -8.72 4.89
N ARG A 61 11.75 -9.98 4.87
CA ARG A 61 12.51 -11.11 4.33
C ARG A 61 11.64 -11.95 3.40
N LEU A 62 12.27 -12.54 2.39
CA LEU A 62 11.66 -13.54 1.53
C LEU A 62 12.30 -14.89 1.82
N VAL A 63 11.46 -15.92 1.92
CA VAL A 63 11.95 -17.27 2.18
C VAL A 63 12.67 -17.79 0.95
N LYS A 64 13.85 -18.35 1.16
CA LYS A 64 14.71 -18.88 0.10
C LYS A 64 14.34 -20.32 -0.20
N HIS A 65 13.34 -20.51 -1.06
CA HIS A 65 12.94 -21.84 -1.53
C HIS A 65 13.50 -22.12 -2.94
N PRO A 66 13.79 -23.39 -3.27
CA PRO A 66 14.33 -23.76 -4.58
C PRO A 66 13.47 -23.31 -5.77
N ASP A 67 12.14 -23.32 -5.62
CA ASP A 67 11.20 -23.01 -6.71
C ASP A 67 11.10 -21.50 -7.02
N SER A 68 11.42 -20.63 -6.06
CA SER A 68 11.37 -19.17 -6.22
C SER A 68 12.74 -18.49 -6.18
N GLU A 69 13.79 -19.18 -5.73
CA GLU A 69 15.11 -18.60 -5.51
C GLU A 69 15.66 -17.89 -6.76
N SER A 70 15.47 -18.48 -7.94
CA SER A 70 15.95 -17.94 -9.20
C SER A 70 15.15 -16.72 -9.70
N ASP A 71 13.93 -16.55 -9.23
CA ASP A 71 13.01 -15.49 -9.62
C ASP A 71 13.25 -14.19 -8.84
N VAL A 72 13.81 -14.31 -7.64
CA VAL A 72 13.92 -13.21 -6.69
C VAL A 72 15.19 -12.39 -6.95
N TRP A 73 15.01 -11.09 -7.05
CA TRP A 73 16.11 -10.12 -7.05
C TRP A 73 16.66 -9.95 -5.63
N TRP A 74 17.56 -10.84 -5.24
CA TRP A 74 18.20 -10.82 -3.93
C TRP A 74 19.11 -9.62 -3.74
N GLY A 75 19.16 -9.08 -2.51
CA GLY A 75 20.00 -7.96 -2.14
C GLY A 75 19.40 -7.15 -0.98
N THR A 76 19.67 -5.85 -0.98
CA THR A 76 19.20 -4.94 0.10
C THR A 76 17.69 -4.75 0.16
N VAL A 77 16.98 -5.03 -0.94
CA VAL A 77 15.51 -4.95 -1.03
C VAL A 77 14.85 -6.25 -0.57
N ASN A 78 15.35 -7.37 -1.06
CA ASN A 78 14.83 -8.69 -0.74
C ASN A 78 15.90 -9.46 0.03
N LEU A 79 15.81 -9.38 1.36
CA LEU A 79 16.70 -10.11 2.25
C LEU A 79 16.24 -11.58 2.31
N PRO A 80 17.16 -12.54 2.18
CA PRO A 80 16.82 -13.96 2.30
C PRO A 80 16.58 -14.37 3.75
N ILE A 81 15.69 -15.33 3.95
CA ILE A 81 15.53 -16.09 5.18
C ILE A 81 15.44 -17.59 4.84
N GLU A 82 16.07 -18.43 5.65
CA GLU A 82 16.03 -19.87 5.46
C GLU A 82 14.64 -20.43 5.82
N PRO A 83 14.16 -21.49 5.14
CA PRO A 83 12.86 -22.10 5.43
C PRO A 83 12.69 -22.54 6.89
N VAL A 84 13.77 -23.01 7.53
CA VAL A 84 13.73 -23.40 8.94
C VAL A 84 13.50 -22.21 9.86
N THR A 85 14.07 -21.05 9.57
CA THR A 85 13.86 -19.82 10.36
C THR A 85 12.44 -19.28 10.15
N PHE A 86 11.94 -19.32 8.91
CA PHE A 86 10.55 -19.01 8.62
C PHE A 86 9.58 -19.89 9.41
N ALA A 87 9.81 -21.20 9.42
CA ALA A 87 8.98 -22.14 10.20
C ALA A 87 8.97 -21.81 11.69
N ILE A 88 10.13 -21.45 12.27
CA ILE A 88 10.21 -21.02 13.68
C ILE A 88 9.38 -19.75 13.91
N ASN A 89 9.47 -18.74 13.04
CA ASN A 89 8.71 -17.50 13.17
C ASN A 89 7.21 -17.75 12.97
N ARG A 90 6.83 -18.63 12.05
CA ARG A 90 5.43 -19.03 11.83
C ARG A 90 4.82 -19.69 13.06
N GLU A 91 5.50 -20.70 13.63
CA GLU A 91 5.01 -21.35 14.86
C GLU A 91 4.95 -20.34 16.03
N ARG A 92 5.93 -19.46 16.15
CA ARG A 92 5.90 -18.40 17.13
C ARG A 92 4.69 -17.46 16.98
N ALA A 93 4.31 -17.13 15.75
CA ALA A 93 3.10 -16.34 15.48
C ALA A 93 1.83 -17.13 15.81
N ARG A 94 1.77 -18.42 15.47
CA ARG A 94 0.64 -19.32 15.79
C ARG A 94 0.48 -19.52 17.29
N ASP A 95 1.58 -19.72 18.02
CA ASP A 95 1.57 -19.86 19.48
C ASP A 95 0.99 -18.60 20.15
N TYR A 96 1.45 -17.41 19.69
CA TYR A 96 0.90 -16.15 20.19
C TYR A 96 -0.60 -16.03 19.88
N LEU A 97 -1.03 -16.31 18.66
CA LEU A 97 -2.44 -16.23 18.29
C LEU A 97 -3.30 -17.25 19.06
N ASN A 98 -2.75 -18.41 19.41
CA ASN A 98 -3.45 -19.43 20.20
C ASN A 98 -3.65 -19.07 21.69
N ILE A 99 -2.83 -18.19 22.26
CA ILE A 99 -3.03 -17.73 23.64
C ILE A 99 -3.94 -16.49 23.74
N CYS A 100 -4.35 -15.91 22.62
CA CYS A 100 -5.32 -14.82 22.62
C CYS A 100 -6.71 -15.34 22.98
N GLU A 101 -7.47 -14.58 23.79
CA GLU A 101 -8.87 -14.94 24.12
C GLU A 101 -9.74 -14.94 22.86
N ARG A 102 -9.48 -14.00 21.97
CA ARG A 102 -10.20 -13.83 20.69
C ARG A 102 -9.26 -13.44 19.57
N ILE A 103 -9.59 -13.86 18.37
CA ILE A 103 -8.90 -13.47 17.13
C ILE A 103 -9.89 -13.05 16.06
N TYR A 104 -9.40 -12.26 15.13
CA TYR A 104 -10.16 -11.75 14.00
C TYR A 104 -9.60 -12.36 12.72
N CYS A 105 -10.52 -12.85 11.90
CA CYS A 105 -10.23 -13.39 10.57
C CYS A 105 -10.94 -12.54 9.52
N PHE A 106 -10.21 -12.00 8.58
CA PHE A 106 -10.78 -11.32 7.43
C PHE A 106 -10.41 -12.06 6.14
N ASP A 107 -11.44 -12.54 5.43
CA ASP A 107 -11.32 -13.12 4.11
C ASP A 107 -11.70 -12.07 3.07
N GLY A 108 -10.76 -11.71 2.19
CA GLY A 108 -10.91 -10.68 1.18
C GLY A 108 -10.20 -11.05 -0.12
N LEU A 109 -10.31 -10.20 -1.13
CA LEU A 109 -9.72 -10.40 -2.44
C LEU A 109 -8.71 -9.30 -2.74
N ALA A 110 -7.60 -9.64 -3.37
CA ALA A 110 -6.63 -8.70 -3.91
C ALA A 110 -6.69 -8.75 -5.45
N GLY A 111 -7.03 -7.63 -6.06
CA GLY A 111 -7.23 -7.49 -7.51
C GLY A 111 -8.68 -7.51 -7.93
N TRP A 112 -9.12 -6.43 -8.59
CA TRP A 112 -10.47 -6.33 -9.18
C TRP A 112 -10.63 -7.18 -10.44
N ASP A 113 -9.51 -7.52 -11.07
CA ASP A 113 -9.39 -8.54 -12.09
C ASP A 113 -8.29 -9.52 -11.65
N TYR A 114 -8.38 -10.80 -12.03
CA TYR A 114 -7.50 -11.87 -11.55
C TYR A 114 -7.38 -11.93 -9.99
N PRO A 115 -8.50 -11.95 -9.24
CA PRO A 115 -8.49 -11.83 -7.80
C PRO A 115 -7.76 -12.98 -7.12
N ILE A 116 -6.99 -12.65 -6.09
CA ILE A 116 -6.30 -13.60 -5.21
C ILE A 116 -7.06 -13.63 -3.88
N LYS A 117 -7.42 -14.82 -3.39
CA LYS A 117 -8.08 -15.01 -2.09
C LYS A 117 -7.09 -14.87 -0.95
N ILE A 118 -7.23 -13.80 -0.16
CA ILE A 118 -6.34 -13.47 0.97
C ILE A 118 -7.10 -13.70 2.28
N ARG A 119 -6.54 -14.50 3.19
CA ARG A 119 -7.00 -14.63 4.57
C ARG A 119 -6.06 -13.91 5.51
N VAL A 120 -6.58 -12.99 6.30
CA VAL A 120 -5.84 -12.30 7.37
C VAL A 120 -6.31 -12.85 8.71
N ILE A 121 -5.35 -13.26 9.55
CA ILE A 121 -5.59 -13.74 10.91
C ILE A 121 -4.80 -12.84 11.85
N CYS A 122 -5.49 -12.14 12.75
CA CYS A 122 -4.89 -11.14 13.63
C CYS A 122 -5.57 -11.11 15.00
N SER A 123 -4.86 -10.57 15.99
CA SER A 123 -5.37 -10.43 17.36
C SER A 123 -6.10 -9.10 17.62
N ARG A 124 -5.89 -8.09 16.75
CA ARG A 124 -6.43 -6.75 16.97
C ARG A 124 -7.59 -6.45 16.01
N PRO A 125 -8.75 -5.95 16.51
CA PRO A 125 -9.89 -5.57 15.68
C PRO A 125 -9.55 -4.45 14.68
N TYR A 126 -8.67 -3.48 15.03
CA TYR A 126 -8.30 -2.44 14.07
C TYR A 126 -7.52 -3.00 12.85
N HIS A 127 -6.70 -4.06 13.03
CA HIS A 127 -6.05 -4.74 11.91
C HIS A 127 -7.06 -5.40 10.98
N ALA A 128 -8.10 -6.02 11.53
CA ALA A 128 -9.19 -6.60 10.75
C ALA A 128 -9.97 -5.51 10.00
N LEU A 129 -10.26 -4.37 10.65
CA LEU A 129 -10.92 -3.22 10.01
C LEU A 129 -10.06 -2.61 8.92
N PHE A 130 -8.75 -2.46 9.16
CA PHE A 130 -7.82 -1.98 8.15
C PHE A 130 -7.82 -2.88 6.92
N MET A 131 -7.74 -4.20 7.10
CA MET A 131 -7.75 -5.13 5.96
C MET A 131 -9.13 -5.27 5.32
N HIS A 132 -10.23 -5.10 6.07
CA HIS A 132 -11.57 -4.92 5.52
C HIS A 132 -11.63 -3.69 4.59
N THR A 133 -10.92 -2.62 4.93
CA THR A 133 -10.81 -1.41 4.11
C THR A 133 -9.95 -1.65 2.87
N MET A 134 -8.78 -2.29 3.04
CA MET A 134 -7.76 -2.40 2.00
C MET A 134 -8.00 -3.52 0.98
N LEU A 135 -8.59 -4.65 1.39
CA LEU A 135 -8.94 -5.73 0.47
C LEU A 135 -10.34 -5.50 -0.12
N ILE A 136 -10.57 -6.04 -1.31
CA ILE A 136 -11.90 -6.08 -1.90
C ILE A 136 -12.76 -7.01 -1.06
N ARG A 137 -13.89 -6.49 -0.61
CA ARG A 137 -14.83 -7.21 0.26
C ARG A 137 -15.64 -8.19 -0.58
N PRO A 138 -15.64 -9.49 -0.26
CA PRO A 138 -16.49 -10.45 -0.92
C PRO A 138 -17.96 -10.20 -0.58
N THR A 139 -18.87 -10.50 -1.50
CA THR A 139 -20.30 -10.56 -1.20
C THR A 139 -20.59 -11.68 -0.20
N LYS A 140 -21.79 -11.72 0.35
CA LYS A 140 -22.21 -12.81 1.27
C LYS A 140 -22.12 -14.18 0.60
N GLU A 141 -22.50 -14.24 -0.67
CA GLU A 141 -22.46 -15.45 -1.50
C GLU A 141 -21.01 -15.89 -1.74
N GLN A 142 -20.15 -14.96 -2.16
CA GLN A 142 -18.72 -15.22 -2.34
C GLN A 142 -18.04 -15.63 -1.04
N LEU A 143 -18.44 -15.05 0.11
CA LEU A 143 -17.90 -15.42 1.41
C LEU A 143 -18.37 -16.82 1.85
N ALA A 144 -19.59 -17.21 1.54
CA ALA A 144 -20.10 -18.56 1.81
C ALA A 144 -19.36 -19.63 0.99
N GLU A 145 -18.98 -19.28 -0.25
CA GLU A 145 -18.25 -20.14 -1.18
C GLU A 145 -16.71 -19.88 -1.18
N TYR A 146 -16.21 -19.12 -0.21
CA TYR A 146 -14.82 -18.66 -0.22
C TYR A 146 -13.82 -19.81 -0.25
N GLY A 147 -14.10 -20.86 0.50
CA GLY A 147 -13.26 -22.07 0.54
C GLY A 147 -11.88 -21.82 1.15
N LYS A 148 -10.88 -22.47 0.57
CA LYS A 148 -9.49 -22.31 0.99
C LYS A 148 -8.91 -21.00 0.46
N PRO A 149 -8.21 -20.19 1.28
CA PRO A 149 -7.47 -19.03 0.79
C PRO A 149 -6.29 -19.46 -0.07
N GLU A 150 -5.90 -18.59 -1.00
CA GLU A 150 -4.69 -18.76 -1.81
C GLU A 150 -3.45 -18.22 -1.09
N PHE A 151 -3.66 -17.31 -0.12
CA PHE A 151 -2.58 -16.73 0.67
C PHE A 151 -3.09 -16.37 2.07
N VAL A 152 -2.24 -16.57 3.09
CA VAL A 152 -2.58 -16.34 4.50
C VAL A 152 -1.61 -15.34 5.13
N ILE A 153 -2.14 -14.38 5.88
CA ILE A 153 -1.36 -13.43 6.68
C ILE A 153 -1.59 -13.75 8.15
N TYR A 154 -0.53 -14.16 8.84
CA TYR A 154 -0.51 -14.27 10.30
C TYR A 154 0.06 -12.98 10.88
N ASN A 155 -0.80 -12.12 11.42
CA ASN A 155 -0.36 -10.91 12.09
C ASN A 155 -0.33 -11.11 13.60
N ALA A 156 0.84 -11.39 14.11
CA ALA A 156 1.18 -11.46 15.53
C ALA A 156 2.09 -10.27 15.94
N GLY A 157 1.79 -9.08 15.43
CA GLY A 157 2.65 -7.90 15.53
C GLY A 157 3.00 -7.45 16.95
N ALA A 158 2.11 -7.68 17.92
CA ALA A 158 2.37 -7.39 19.32
C ALA A 158 3.39 -8.36 19.96
N PHE A 159 3.70 -9.49 19.31
CA PHE A 159 4.64 -10.47 19.81
C PHE A 159 5.99 -10.35 19.10
N PRO A 160 7.12 -10.21 19.81
CA PRO A 160 8.40 -9.99 19.17
C PRO A 160 8.94 -11.25 18.50
N ALA A 161 9.68 -11.10 17.42
CA ALA A 161 10.55 -12.15 16.90
C ALA A 161 11.70 -12.42 17.90
N ASN A 162 12.30 -13.63 17.80
CA ASN A 162 13.49 -13.94 18.57
C ASN A 162 14.73 -13.50 17.79
N SER A 163 15.36 -12.43 18.23
CA SER A 163 16.57 -11.88 17.58
C SER A 163 17.81 -12.80 17.64
N LEU A 164 17.77 -13.87 18.42
CA LEU A 164 18.83 -14.88 18.49
C LEU A 164 18.62 -16.04 17.50
N THR A 165 17.46 -16.14 16.87
CA THR A 165 17.24 -17.12 15.82
C THR A 165 18.12 -16.79 14.62
N GLN A 166 18.74 -17.78 14.00
CA GLN A 166 19.62 -17.59 12.85
C GLN A 166 18.90 -16.81 11.73
N GLY A 167 19.57 -15.84 11.14
CA GLY A 167 19.02 -14.99 10.09
C GLY A 167 18.15 -13.82 10.58
N MET A 168 17.90 -13.73 11.89
CA MET A 168 17.18 -12.61 12.48
C MET A 168 18.15 -11.47 12.85
N GLY A 169 17.75 -10.22 12.62
CA GLY A 169 18.57 -9.04 12.96
C GLY A 169 17.95 -8.16 14.04
N SER A 170 16.67 -8.37 14.36
CA SER A 170 15.93 -7.56 15.34
C SER A 170 14.78 -8.36 15.98
N LYS A 171 14.00 -7.68 16.83
CA LYS A 171 12.76 -8.23 17.38
C LYS A 171 11.56 -8.10 16.42
N THR A 172 11.77 -7.59 15.21
CA THR A 172 10.75 -7.45 14.16
C THR A 172 11.06 -8.40 13.03
N SER A 173 10.04 -9.06 12.49
CA SER A 173 10.15 -9.90 11.30
C SER A 173 8.89 -9.81 10.46
N ILE A 174 9.07 -9.56 9.17
CA ILE A 174 8.02 -9.56 8.16
C ILE A 174 8.47 -10.56 7.10
N ASP A 175 8.10 -11.84 7.29
CA ASP A 175 8.60 -12.95 6.51
C ASP A 175 7.55 -13.43 5.52
N LEU A 176 7.87 -13.44 4.23
CA LEU A 176 6.97 -13.85 3.17
C LEU A 176 7.53 -15.08 2.46
N SER A 177 6.72 -16.15 2.42
CA SER A 177 6.97 -17.38 1.65
C SER A 177 5.99 -17.46 0.48
N PHE A 178 6.55 -17.62 -0.73
CA PHE A 178 5.73 -17.79 -1.93
C PHE A 178 5.24 -19.23 -2.07
N GLU A 179 6.01 -20.22 -1.61
CA GLU A 179 5.70 -21.65 -1.68
C GLU A 179 4.73 -22.09 -0.57
N ASP A 180 4.91 -21.58 0.65
CA ASP A 180 3.97 -21.84 1.74
C ASP A 180 2.68 -21.00 1.58
N HIS A 181 2.68 -20.00 0.70
CA HIS A 181 1.59 -19.05 0.53
C HIS A 181 1.26 -18.29 1.82
N GLU A 182 2.26 -17.82 2.54
CA GLU A 182 2.11 -17.23 3.87
C GLU A 182 2.96 -15.96 4.04
N LEU A 183 2.41 -15.01 4.80
CA LEU A 183 3.11 -13.86 5.37
C LEU A 183 3.01 -13.94 6.90
N VAL A 184 4.14 -13.87 7.58
CA VAL A 184 4.22 -13.87 9.05
C VAL A 184 4.75 -12.52 9.52
N ILE A 185 4.02 -11.85 10.40
CA ILE A 185 4.39 -10.55 10.97
C ILE A 185 4.58 -10.70 12.48
N LEU A 186 5.78 -10.37 12.96
CA LEU A 186 6.15 -10.34 14.37
C LEU A 186 6.80 -8.98 14.70
N GLY A 187 6.51 -8.43 15.90
CA GLY A 187 7.18 -7.24 16.41
C GLY A 187 6.89 -5.93 15.68
N SER A 188 5.85 -5.88 14.89
CA SER A 188 5.33 -4.65 14.28
C SER A 188 3.81 -4.70 14.19
N GLU A 189 3.16 -3.74 14.81
CA GLU A 189 1.71 -3.59 14.76
C GLU A 189 1.26 -2.58 13.70
N TYR A 190 2.19 -2.03 12.91
CA TYR A 190 1.90 -1.12 11.83
C TYR A 190 1.12 -1.84 10.70
N ALA A 191 -0.12 -1.42 10.50
CA ALA A 191 -1.05 -2.12 9.60
C ALA A 191 -0.58 -2.15 8.13
N GLY A 192 0.20 -1.15 7.72
CA GLY A 192 0.77 -1.07 6.36
C GLY A 192 1.71 -2.22 5.97
N GLU A 193 2.21 -3.02 6.94
CA GLU A 193 3.00 -4.22 6.61
C GLU A 193 2.14 -5.30 5.94
N MET A 194 0.88 -5.47 6.36
CA MET A 194 -0.07 -6.40 5.73
C MET A 194 -0.37 -5.96 4.29
N LYS A 195 -0.74 -4.69 4.09
CA LYS A 195 -1.00 -4.09 2.77
C LYS A 195 0.18 -4.32 1.82
N LYS A 196 1.38 -3.92 2.24
CA LYS A 196 2.58 -4.01 1.39
C LYS A 196 3.09 -5.45 1.24
N GLY A 197 2.75 -6.34 2.16
CA GLY A 197 2.93 -7.78 1.99
C GLY A 197 2.11 -8.35 0.84
N VAL A 198 0.83 -7.98 0.75
CA VAL A 198 -0.04 -8.34 -0.39
C VAL A 198 0.51 -7.78 -1.70
N PHE A 199 0.95 -6.51 -1.72
CA PHE A 199 1.56 -5.93 -2.91
C PHE A 199 2.85 -6.65 -3.32
N THR A 200 3.69 -7.05 -2.36
CA THR A 200 4.90 -7.85 -2.64
C THR A 200 4.55 -9.20 -3.25
N LEU A 201 3.49 -9.87 -2.74
CA LEU A 201 2.97 -11.11 -3.33
C LEU A 201 2.52 -10.90 -4.79
N VAL A 202 1.75 -9.85 -5.06
CA VAL A 202 1.29 -9.54 -6.42
C VAL A 202 2.47 -9.21 -7.34
N ASN A 203 3.48 -8.48 -6.85
CA ASN A 203 4.72 -8.20 -7.59
C ASN A 203 5.52 -9.47 -7.94
N TYR A 204 5.32 -10.58 -7.23
CA TYR A 204 5.87 -11.87 -7.60
C TYR A 204 4.98 -12.61 -8.62
N LEU A 205 3.68 -12.72 -8.34
CA LEU A 205 2.77 -13.57 -9.11
C LEU A 205 2.37 -12.98 -10.46
N ALA A 206 2.14 -11.66 -10.54
CA ALA A 206 1.66 -11.02 -11.76
C ALA A 206 2.66 -11.13 -12.92
N PRO A 207 3.97 -10.86 -12.76
CA PRO A 207 4.95 -11.03 -13.84
C PRO A 207 5.08 -12.47 -14.35
N LYS A 208 4.82 -13.49 -13.52
CA LYS A 208 4.78 -14.90 -13.95
C LYS A 208 3.66 -15.16 -14.97
N ARG A 209 2.60 -14.38 -14.91
CA ARG A 209 1.42 -14.45 -15.80
C ARG A 209 1.49 -13.43 -16.96
N GLY A 210 2.62 -12.74 -17.14
CA GLY A 210 2.75 -11.67 -18.14
C GLY A 210 1.99 -10.38 -17.80
N ILE A 211 1.50 -10.26 -16.57
CA ILE A 211 0.79 -9.08 -16.07
C ILE A 211 1.80 -8.13 -15.42
N LEU A 212 1.78 -6.85 -15.79
CA LEU A 212 2.62 -5.83 -15.17
C LEU A 212 1.98 -5.34 -13.87
N SER A 213 2.62 -5.56 -12.73
CA SER A 213 2.28 -4.93 -11.47
C SER A 213 3.02 -3.60 -11.31
N MET A 214 2.36 -2.59 -10.74
CA MET A 214 2.84 -1.21 -10.74
C MET A 214 2.53 -0.49 -9.43
N HIS A 215 3.50 0.27 -8.93
CA HIS A 215 3.28 1.25 -7.87
C HIS A 215 2.97 2.60 -8.51
N CYS A 216 1.71 2.84 -8.80
CA CYS A 216 1.22 4.04 -9.48
C CYS A 216 -0.24 4.30 -9.14
N SER A 217 -0.72 5.53 -9.33
CA SER A 217 -2.15 5.81 -9.38
C SER A 217 -2.69 5.57 -10.79
N ALA A 218 -3.97 5.29 -10.91
CA ALA A 218 -4.67 5.16 -12.18
C ALA A 218 -5.98 5.94 -12.17
N THR A 219 -6.24 6.65 -13.27
CA THR A 219 -7.47 7.41 -13.49
C THR A 219 -8.00 7.19 -14.89
N ALA A 220 -9.29 7.40 -15.10
CA ALA A 220 -9.91 7.37 -16.42
C ALA A 220 -10.74 8.63 -16.65
N ASP A 221 -10.69 9.15 -17.88
CA ASP A 221 -11.55 10.25 -18.28
C ASP A 221 -13.03 9.81 -18.28
N LYS A 222 -13.91 10.62 -17.67
CA LYS A 222 -15.32 10.24 -17.46
C LYS A 222 -16.11 10.13 -18.76
N GLN A 223 -15.72 10.85 -19.80
CA GLN A 223 -16.45 10.91 -21.08
C GLN A 223 -15.92 9.87 -22.08
N THR A 224 -14.60 9.81 -22.22
CA THR A 224 -13.94 8.98 -23.23
C THR A 224 -13.48 7.63 -22.73
N GLY A 225 -13.41 7.43 -21.40
CA GLY A 225 -12.86 6.24 -20.78
C GLY A 225 -11.33 6.10 -20.90
N ARG A 226 -10.64 7.09 -21.50
CA ARG A 226 -9.17 7.06 -21.68
C ARG A 226 -8.50 7.05 -20.33
N SER A 227 -7.68 6.04 -20.08
CA SER A 227 -6.99 5.86 -18.81
C SER A 227 -5.56 6.40 -18.83
N SER A 228 -5.11 6.85 -17.66
CA SER A 228 -3.76 7.35 -17.44
C SER A 228 -3.17 6.72 -16.19
N LEU A 229 -1.88 6.38 -16.26
CA LEU A 229 -1.09 5.89 -15.14
C LEU A 229 -0.15 7.00 -14.67
N LEU A 230 -0.12 7.25 -13.36
CA LEU A 230 0.73 8.26 -12.75
C LEU A 230 1.72 7.58 -11.81
N PHE A 231 2.97 7.50 -12.21
CA PHE A 231 4.07 7.01 -11.39
C PHE A 231 4.73 8.16 -10.66
N GLY A 232 5.11 7.93 -9.41
CA GLY A 232 5.81 8.93 -8.62
C GLY A 232 6.09 8.43 -7.22
N LEU A 233 7.12 8.95 -6.59
CA LEU A 233 7.45 8.67 -5.20
C LEU A 233 6.60 9.54 -4.26
N SER A 234 6.75 9.33 -2.95
CA SER A 234 6.08 10.16 -1.94
C SER A 234 6.43 11.64 -2.15
N GLY A 235 5.45 12.52 -2.08
CA GLY A 235 5.64 13.97 -2.21
C GLY A 235 5.73 14.50 -3.65
N THR A 236 5.62 13.65 -4.69
CA THR A 236 5.64 14.12 -6.08
C THR A 236 4.26 14.56 -6.62
N GLY A 237 3.21 14.45 -5.80
CA GLY A 237 1.85 14.86 -6.19
C GLY A 237 0.99 13.75 -6.80
N LYS A 238 1.39 12.48 -6.69
CA LYS A 238 0.65 11.33 -7.25
C LYS A 238 -0.82 11.30 -6.81
N THR A 239 -1.09 11.32 -5.51
CA THR A 239 -2.45 11.30 -4.95
C THR A 239 -3.23 12.54 -5.33
N THR A 240 -2.65 13.73 -5.17
CA THR A 240 -3.28 15.00 -5.49
C THR A 240 -3.71 15.10 -6.97
N LEU A 241 -2.86 14.63 -7.89
CA LEU A 241 -3.18 14.67 -9.32
C LEU A 241 -4.19 13.60 -9.73
N SER A 242 -4.25 12.48 -9.01
CA SER A 242 -5.24 11.42 -9.27
C SER A 242 -6.63 11.74 -8.69
N ALA A 243 -6.73 12.69 -7.78
CA ALA A 243 -7.98 13.14 -7.17
C ALA A 243 -8.77 14.14 -8.04
N ASP A 244 -8.36 14.44 -9.29
CA ASP A 244 -9.07 15.37 -10.19
C ASP A 244 -10.56 14.95 -10.33
N PRO A 245 -11.52 15.81 -9.92
CA PRO A 245 -12.95 15.49 -9.97
C PRO A 245 -13.49 15.30 -11.40
N LYS A 246 -12.76 15.73 -12.42
CA LYS A 246 -13.11 15.51 -13.83
C LYS A 246 -12.78 14.10 -14.32
N ARG A 247 -12.01 13.34 -13.57
CA ARG A 247 -11.61 11.97 -13.90
C ARG A 247 -12.22 11.00 -12.90
N SER A 248 -12.39 9.76 -13.31
CA SER A 248 -12.74 8.67 -12.41
C SER A 248 -11.45 8.09 -11.80
N LEU A 249 -11.40 7.96 -10.49
CA LEU A 249 -10.31 7.28 -9.80
C LEU A 249 -10.48 5.76 -9.95
N ILE A 250 -9.45 5.09 -10.47
CA ILE A 250 -9.35 3.62 -10.48
C ILE A 250 -8.66 3.15 -9.19
N GLY A 251 -7.66 3.89 -8.74
CA GLY A 251 -6.95 3.72 -7.49
C GLY A 251 -5.77 4.69 -7.37
N ASP A 252 -5.27 4.84 -6.15
CA ASP A 252 -4.26 5.85 -5.83
C ASP A 252 -2.83 5.31 -5.71
N ASP A 253 -2.62 3.95 -5.59
CA ASP A 253 -1.31 3.44 -5.20
C ASP A 253 -0.85 2.15 -5.92
N GLU A 254 -1.69 1.11 -6.06
CA GLU A 254 -1.26 -0.22 -6.48
C GLU A 254 -2.14 -0.79 -7.60
N HIS A 255 -1.56 -1.01 -8.78
CA HIS A 255 -2.30 -1.47 -9.96
C HIS A 255 -1.59 -2.58 -10.70
N CYS A 256 -2.36 -3.29 -11.52
CA CYS A 256 -1.86 -4.21 -12.53
C CYS A 256 -2.34 -3.81 -13.92
N TRP A 257 -1.54 -4.18 -14.93
CA TRP A 257 -1.89 -4.03 -16.33
C TRP A 257 -1.84 -5.40 -17.03
N SER A 258 -3.01 -5.98 -17.24
CA SER A 258 -3.20 -7.26 -17.92
C SER A 258 -3.39 -7.09 -19.44
N ASP A 259 -3.77 -8.15 -20.14
CA ASP A 259 -4.19 -8.08 -21.53
C ASP A 259 -5.61 -7.52 -21.72
N GLU A 260 -6.40 -7.47 -20.65
CA GLU A 260 -7.75 -6.90 -20.64
C GLU A 260 -7.77 -5.41 -20.29
N GLY A 261 -6.70 -4.90 -19.65
CA GLY A 261 -6.63 -3.51 -19.23
C GLY A 261 -5.97 -3.34 -17.86
N ILE A 262 -6.28 -2.21 -17.23
CA ILE A 262 -5.77 -1.81 -15.91
C ILE A 262 -6.77 -2.20 -14.85
N PHE A 263 -6.30 -2.74 -13.74
CA PHE A 263 -7.11 -2.96 -12.54
C PHE A 263 -6.36 -2.58 -11.26
N ASN A 264 -7.11 -2.13 -10.27
CA ASN A 264 -6.61 -1.87 -8.93
C ASN A 264 -6.44 -3.20 -8.16
N ILE A 265 -5.39 -3.31 -7.37
CA ILE A 265 -5.16 -4.45 -6.49
C ILE A 265 -6.04 -4.33 -5.23
N GLU A 266 -6.34 -3.11 -4.82
CA GLU A 266 -6.92 -2.77 -3.52
C GLU A 266 -8.41 -2.43 -3.58
N GLY A 267 -9.09 -2.60 -2.44
CA GLY A 267 -10.48 -2.19 -2.21
C GLY A 267 -10.61 -0.85 -1.49
N GLY A 268 -9.52 -0.19 -1.19
CA GLY A 268 -9.48 1.09 -0.46
C GLY A 268 -8.22 1.89 -0.71
N CYS A 269 -8.08 2.98 0.00
CA CYS A 269 -6.96 3.91 -0.06
C CYS A 269 -6.26 4.02 1.30
N TYR A 270 -4.95 4.28 1.30
CA TYR A 270 -4.14 4.47 2.51
C TYR A 270 -3.27 5.71 2.38
N ALA A 271 -3.84 6.85 2.69
CA ALA A 271 -3.23 8.15 2.49
C ALA A 271 -2.41 8.62 3.72
N LYS A 272 -1.49 9.55 3.51
CA LYS A 272 -0.89 10.33 4.60
C LYS A 272 -1.95 11.28 5.16
N ALA A 273 -2.01 11.38 6.50
CA ALA A 273 -2.92 12.30 7.17
C ALA A 273 -2.21 13.54 7.74
N ILE A 274 -0.87 13.57 7.66
CA ILE A 274 -0.10 14.75 8.12
C ILE A 274 -0.44 15.98 7.27
N ASN A 275 -0.71 17.12 7.95
CA ASN A 275 -1.11 18.39 7.35
C ASN A 275 -2.34 18.31 6.44
N LEU A 276 -3.19 17.31 6.64
CA LEU A 276 -4.44 17.17 5.89
C LEU A 276 -5.41 18.31 6.25
N THR A 277 -5.94 18.97 5.23
CA THR A 277 -6.98 20.00 5.38
C THR A 277 -8.04 19.84 4.31
N PRO A 278 -9.29 20.27 4.56
CA PRO A 278 -10.36 20.20 3.57
C PRO A 278 -10.09 21.06 2.33
N GLU A 279 -9.23 22.10 2.43
CA GLU A 279 -8.86 22.95 1.30
C GLU A 279 -7.85 22.30 0.37
N ASN A 280 -6.92 21.53 0.93
CA ASN A 280 -5.82 20.92 0.16
C ASN A 280 -6.22 19.60 -0.47
N GLU A 281 -6.90 18.73 0.30
CA GLU A 281 -7.26 17.37 -0.12
C GLU A 281 -8.69 17.04 0.36
N PRO A 282 -9.72 17.71 -0.20
CA PRO A 282 -11.10 17.60 0.25
C PRO A 282 -11.64 16.16 0.17
N GLU A 283 -11.31 15.43 -0.89
CA GLU A 283 -11.79 14.05 -1.09
C GLU A 283 -11.27 13.09 -0.02
N ILE A 284 -10.01 13.25 0.41
CA ILE A 284 -9.42 12.45 1.47
C ILE A 284 -10.02 12.84 2.81
N PHE A 285 -10.14 14.15 3.06
CA PHE A 285 -10.70 14.69 4.31
C PHE A 285 -12.13 14.19 4.52
N GLU A 286 -12.99 14.24 3.51
CA GLU A 286 -14.37 13.76 3.57
C GLU A 286 -14.48 12.22 3.66
N ALA A 287 -13.49 11.49 3.17
CA ALA A 287 -13.46 10.03 3.26
C ALA A 287 -13.09 9.52 4.66
N LEU A 288 -12.49 10.36 5.52
CA LEU A 288 -12.17 10.03 6.90
C LEU A 288 -13.42 10.18 7.79
N ARG A 289 -14.25 9.15 7.80
CA ARG A 289 -15.52 9.08 8.51
C ARG A 289 -15.74 7.68 9.06
N PHE A 290 -16.92 7.40 9.65
CA PHE A 290 -17.24 6.05 10.12
C PHE A 290 -16.99 4.98 9.04
N GLY A 291 -16.21 3.95 9.40
CA GLY A 291 -15.71 2.93 8.50
C GLY A 291 -14.25 3.11 8.08
N ALA A 292 -13.67 4.29 8.33
CA ALA A 292 -12.25 4.57 8.12
C ALA A 292 -11.43 4.30 9.40
N VAL A 293 -10.11 4.12 9.22
CA VAL A 293 -9.12 4.01 10.31
C VAL A 293 -8.14 5.16 10.20
N LEU A 294 -7.96 5.91 11.28
CA LEU A 294 -6.87 6.86 11.48
C LEU A 294 -5.78 6.18 12.31
N GLU A 295 -4.57 6.10 11.80
CA GLU A 295 -3.46 5.41 12.45
C GLU A 295 -2.40 6.41 12.90
N ASN A 296 -2.10 6.37 14.22
CA ASN A 296 -1.08 7.19 14.89
C ASN A 296 -1.32 8.70 14.81
N VAL A 297 -2.57 9.15 14.75
CA VAL A 297 -2.93 10.57 14.87
C VAL A 297 -3.09 10.95 16.35
N VAL A 298 -2.99 12.25 16.63
CA VAL A 298 -3.24 12.81 17.98
C VAL A 298 -4.63 13.43 18.00
N LEU A 299 -5.39 13.14 19.05
CA LEU A 299 -6.68 13.76 19.33
C LEU A 299 -6.54 14.79 20.44
N ASP A 300 -7.33 15.85 20.39
CA ASP A 300 -7.55 16.74 21.52
C ASP A 300 -8.64 16.21 22.49
N GLN A 301 -9.03 17.03 23.47
CA GLN A 301 -10.02 16.66 24.48
C GLN A 301 -11.45 16.50 23.93
N ASP A 302 -11.74 17.12 22.79
CA ASP A 302 -13.02 17.08 22.07
C ASP A 302 -13.01 16.01 20.98
N HIS A 303 -11.99 15.16 20.94
CA HIS A 303 -11.76 14.13 19.94
C HIS A 303 -11.51 14.67 18.52
N LEU A 304 -11.15 15.94 18.39
CA LEU A 304 -10.73 16.52 17.11
C LEU A 304 -9.32 16.03 16.76
N VAL A 305 -9.12 15.71 15.49
CA VAL A 305 -7.81 15.24 15.01
C VAL A 305 -6.89 16.44 14.77
N ASP A 306 -5.75 16.48 15.46
CA ASP A 306 -4.68 17.41 15.15
C ASP A 306 -3.76 16.82 14.06
N TYR A 307 -4.10 17.10 12.81
CA TYR A 307 -3.32 16.64 11.65
C TYR A 307 -1.93 17.27 11.53
N THR A 308 -1.62 18.29 12.32
CA THR A 308 -0.29 18.93 12.32
C THR A 308 0.64 18.36 13.40
N ASN A 309 0.10 17.55 14.29
CA ASN A 309 0.81 17.01 15.45
C ASN A 309 1.68 15.82 15.07
N ILE A 310 2.98 15.99 15.17
CA ILE A 310 3.99 14.97 14.88
C ILE A 310 4.60 14.34 16.13
N SER A 311 4.03 14.58 17.32
CA SER A 311 4.58 14.08 18.60
C SER A 311 4.69 12.55 18.66
N LEU A 312 3.80 11.84 17.99
CA LEU A 312 3.86 10.38 17.85
C LEU A 312 4.69 9.98 16.63
N THR A 313 4.43 10.60 15.49
CA THR A 313 5.10 10.31 14.23
C THR A 313 4.71 11.33 13.15
N GLU A 314 5.60 11.56 12.18
CA GLU A 314 5.27 12.26 10.92
C GLU A 314 4.54 11.34 9.91
N ASN A 315 4.44 10.04 10.20
CA ASN A 315 3.81 9.04 9.34
C ASN A 315 2.38 8.71 9.77
N THR A 316 1.60 9.73 10.11
CA THR A 316 0.17 9.57 10.38
C THR A 316 -0.57 9.12 9.12
N ARG A 317 -1.56 8.24 9.27
CA ARG A 317 -2.24 7.61 8.13
C ARG A 317 -3.76 7.59 8.29
N GLY A 318 -4.45 7.66 7.15
CA GLY A 318 -5.87 7.39 7.05
C GLY A 318 -6.14 6.26 6.03
N ALA A 319 -6.83 5.21 6.47
CA ALA A 319 -7.29 4.12 5.61
C ALA A 319 -8.81 4.21 5.46
N TYR A 320 -9.31 4.18 4.24
CA TYR A 320 -10.74 4.28 3.95
C TYR A 320 -11.11 3.47 2.71
N PRO A 321 -12.35 2.92 2.65
CA PRO A 321 -12.85 2.22 1.47
C PRO A 321 -12.84 3.13 0.24
N ILE A 322 -12.52 2.59 -0.93
CA ILE A 322 -12.43 3.40 -2.16
C ILE A 322 -13.77 4.02 -2.56
N GLU A 323 -14.89 3.40 -2.19
CA GLU A 323 -16.25 3.94 -2.42
C GLU A 323 -16.57 5.20 -1.60
N PHE A 324 -15.69 5.58 -0.66
CA PHE A 324 -15.81 6.87 0.03
C PHE A 324 -15.34 8.04 -0.82
N ILE A 325 -14.59 7.77 -1.86
CA ILE A 325 -14.18 8.76 -2.86
C ILE A 325 -15.28 8.92 -3.90
N GLN A 326 -15.84 10.12 -4.02
CA GLN A 326 -17.02 10.41 -4.84
C GLN A 326 -16.85 10.07 -6.32
N ASN A 327 -15.66 10.26 -6.87
CA ASN A 327 -15.34 9.98 -8.28
C ASN A 327 -14.65 8.62 -8.49
N ALA A 328 -14.66 7.72 -7.51
CA ALA A 328 -14.16 6.37 -7.69
C ALA A 328 -15.00 5.58 -8.70
N LYS A 329 -14.32 4.81 -9.54
CA LYS A 329 -14.98 3.89 -10.47
C LYS A 329 -15.04 2.49 -9.86
N ILE A 330 -16.25 1.95 -9.74
CA ILE A 330 -16.46 0.59 -9.24
C ILE A 330 -17.20 -0.24 -10.28
N PRO A 331 -16.67 -1.40 -10.67
CA PRO A 331 -15.40 -2.01 -10.27
C PRO A 331 -14.19 -1.18 -10.70
N CYS A 332 -13.09 -1.27 -9.93
CA CYS A 332 -11.89 -0.48 -10.13
C CYS A 332 -11.04 -1.05 -11.28
N VAL A 333 -11.59 -1.00 -12.49
CA VAL A 333 -10.97 -1.47 -13.73
C VAL A 333 -11.09 -0.40 -14.83
N ALA A 334 -10.13 -0.36 -15.74
CA ALA A 334 -10.12 0.53 -16.89
C ALA A 334 -9.54 -0.19 -18.11
N GLY A 335 -9.80 0.33 -19.31
CA GLY A 335 -9.10 -0.10 -20.51
C GLY A 335 -7.61 0.18 -20.46
N HIS A 336 -6.88 -0.19 -21.50
CA HIS A 336 -5.44 0.04 -21.59
C HIS A 336 -5.09 1.51 -21.46
N ALA A 337 -3.94 1.80 -20.82
CA ALA A 337 -3.45 3.16 -20.67
C ALA A 337 -3.21 3.82 -22.02
N THR A 338 -3.68 5.06 -22.17
CA THR A 338 -3.35 5.92 -23.33
C THR A 338 -2.17 6.83 -23.00
N ASP A 339 -1.97 7.11 -21.73
CA ASP A 339 -0.93 7.99 -21.24
C ASP A 339 -0.26 7.41 -19.99
N VAL A 340 1.07 7.43 -19.95
CA VAL A 340 1.89 7.15 -18.79
C VAL A 340 2.58 8.44 -18.39
N ILE A 341 2.46 8.82 -17.13
CA ILE A 341 3.00 10.06 -16.58
C ILE A 341 3.97 9.71 -15.47
N PHE A 342 5.23 10.08 -15.64
CA PHE A 342 6.24 10.00 -14.59
C PHE A 342 6.30 11.36 -13.87
N LEU A 343 6.00 11.33 -12.58
CA LEU A 343 6.09 12.51 -11.72
C LEU A 343 7.46 12.54 -11.05
N THR A 344 8.12 13.66 -11.14
CA THR A 344 9.39 13.92 -10.46
C THR A 344 9.34 15.27 -9.77
N CYS A 345 9.98 15.39 -8.61
CA CYS A 345 10.25 16.67 -7.97
C CYS A 345 11.74 16.96 -8.19
N ASP A 346 12.07 17.77 -9.19
CA ASP A 346 13.46 18.18 -9.40
C ASP A 346 13.76 19.41 -8.52
N ALA A 347 14.74 19.29 -7.62
CA ALA A 347 15.16 20.39 -6.75
C ALA A 347 16.36 21.16 -7.30
N PHE A 348 16.94 20.73 -8.43
CA PHE A 348 18.13 21.31 -9.02
C PHE A 348 17.85 22.23 -10.20
N GLY A 349 16.59 22.28 -10.65
CA GLY A 349 16.12 23.15 -11.73
C GLY A 349 16.59 22.74 -13.13
N VAL A 350 16.98 21.48 -13.29
CA VAL A 350 17.52 20.91 -14.54
C VAL A 350 16.40 20.46 -15.47
N LEU A 351 15.36 19.82 -14.91
CA LEU A 351 14.30 19.26 -15.70
C LEU A 351 13.25 20.32 -16.09
N PRO A 352 12.77 20.29 -17.36
CA PRO A 352 11.68 21.17 -17.77
C PRO A 352 10.37 20.77 -17.08
N PRO A 353 9.36 21.65 -17.10
CA PRO A 353 8.06 21.39 -16.47
C PRO A 353 7.35 20.14 -16.96
N VAL A 354 7.34 19.94 -18.28
CA VAL A 354 6.69 18.82 -18.98
C VAL A 354 7.55 18.43 -20.17
N SER A 355 7.75 17.15 -20.35
CA SER A 355 8.46 16.57 -21.50
C SER A 355 7.70 15.37 -22.06
N SER A 356 7.60 15.29 -23.38
CA SER A 356 7.24 14.04 -24.03
C SER A 356 8.49 13.17 -24.14
N LEU A 357 8.38 11.91 -23.76
CA LEU A 357 9.50 10.97 -23.75
C LEU A 357 9.44 10.00 -24.91
N SER A 358 10.58 9.77 -25.54
CA SER A 358 10.78 8.63 -26.45
C SER A 358 10.72 7.31 -25.66
N PRO A 359 10.51 6.15 -26.30
CA PRO A 359 10.51 4.86 -25.60
C PRO A 359 11.77 4.60 -24.78
N ALA A 360 12.95 4.96 -25.30
CA ALA A 360 14.22 4.79 -24.58
C ALA A 360 14.33 5.70 -23.34
N GLN A 361 13.89 6.96 -23.47
CA GLN A 361 13.83 7.89 -22.32
C GLN A 361 12.80 7.43 -21.28
N ALA A 362 11.66 6.92 -21.73
CA ALA A 362 10.64 6.37 -20.82
C ALA A 362 11.21 5.20 -19.98
N MET A 363 11.91 4.28 -20.62
CA MET A 363 12.56 3.16 -19.89
C MET A 363 13.63 3.62 -18.92
N TYR A 364 14.44 4.61 -19.30
CA TYR A 364 15.45 5.20 -18.42
C TYR A 364 14.82 5.81 -17.17
N HIS A 365 13.77 6.65 -17.34
CA HIS A 365 13.09 7.28 -16.21
C HIS A 365 12.33 6.26 -15.36
N TYR A 366 11.74 5.24 -15.95
CA TYR A 366 11.05 4.18 -15.22
C TYR A 366 12.01 3.35 -14.35
N ILE A 367 13.13 2.91 -14.92
CA ILE A 367 14.13 2.12 -14.19
C ILE A 367 14.81 2.95 -13.11
N SER A 368 15.13 4.22 -13.38
CA SER A 368 15.77 5.10 -12.38
C SER A 368 14.82 5.53 -11.27
N GLY A 369 13.56 5.85 -11.60
CA GLY A 369 12.57 6.33 -10.63
C GLY A 369 13.08 7.54 -9.85
N TYR A 370 13.62 8.55 -10.58
CA TYR A 370 14.25 9.72 -9.97
C TYR A 370 13.23 10.69 -9.36
N THR A 371 13.57 11.19 -8.18
CA THR A 371 13.01 12.41 -7.57
C THR A 371 14.04 13.05 -6.64
N ALA A 372 13.85 14.30 -6.24
CA ALA A 372 14.58 14.87 -5.12
C ALA A 372 13.71 14.84 -3.86
N LYS A 373 14.32 14.47 -2.74
CA LYS A 373 13.77 14.73 -1.40
C LYS A 373 14.12 16.18 -1.05
N VAL A 374 13.16 16.91 -0.53
CA VAL A 374 13.35 18.29 -0.08
C VAL A 374 12.90 18.42 1.37
N ALA A 375 13.37 19.47 2.05
CA ALA A 375 12.99 19.76 3.43
C ALA A 375 11.47 19.73 3.60
N GLY A 376 11.00 19.06 4.66
CA GLY A 376 9.57 18.89 4.97
C GLY A 376 8.85 17.77 4.22
N THR A 377 9.51 17.03 3.33
CA THR A 377 8.91 15.85 2.66
C THR A 377 9.23 14.53 3.36
N GLU A 378 10.36 14.45 4.05
CA GLU A 378 10.78 13.31 4.88
C GLU A 378 11.60 13.78 6.10
N VAL A 379 11.51 13.00 7.19
CA VAL A 379 12.24 13.28 8.44
C VAL A 379 13.75 13.33 8.20
N GLY A 380 14.38 14.39 8.70
CA GLY A 380 15.85 14.53 8.69
C GLY A 380 16.42 15.11 7.41
N VAL A 381 15.63 15.36 6.37
CA VAL A 381 16.07 16.01 5.14
C VAL A 381 16.13 17.52 5.37
N LYS A 382 17.35 18.09 5.38
CA LYS A 382 17.59 19.54 5.53
C LYS A 382 17.91 20.21 4.20
N GLU A 383 18.60 19.53 3.31
CA GLU A 383 19.00 19.98 1.98
C GLU A 383 18.44 19.02 0.93
N PRO A 384 18.19 19.48 -0.32
CA PRO A 384 17.71 18.62 -1.38
C PRO A 384 18.67 17.47 -1.68
N GLU A 385 18.15 16.26 -1.72
CA GLU A 385 18.89 15.04 -1.99
C GLU A 385 18.27 14.25 -3.15
N ALA A 386 19.09 13.90 -4.16
CA ALA A 386 18.64 13.04 -5.25
C ALA A 386 18.32 11.63 -4.74
N THR A 387 17.15 11.14 -5.07
CA THR A 387 16.67 9.83 -4.64
C THR A 387 16.22 9.01 -5.85
N PHE A 388 16.55 7.73 -5.82
CA PHE A 388 16.22 6.79 -6.89
C PHE A 388 15.48 5.60 -6.32
N SER A 389 14.40 5.19 -6.98
CA SER A 389 13.62 4.01 -6.62
C SER A 389 13.19 3.28 -7.87
N ALA A 390 13.83 2.16 -8.16
CA ALA A 390 13.59 1.40 -9.38
C ALA A 390 12.10 1.18 -9.63
N CYS A 391 11.63 1.47 -10.84
CA CYS A 391 10.23 1.37 -11.27
C CYS A 391 9.25 2.14 -10.35
N PHE A 392 9.70 3.18 -9.64
CA PHE A 392 8.96 3.93 -8.63
C PHE A 392 8.44 3.09 -7.44
N GLY A 393 8.82 1.82 -7.37
CA GLY A 393 8.36 0.86 -6.39
C GLY A 393 9.47 -0.04 -5.82
N GLY A 394 10.73 0.39 -5.88
CA GLY A 394 11.91 -0.41 -5.54
C GLY A 394 11.77 -1.29 -4.30
N PRO A 395 11.29 -0.80 -3.14
CA PRO A 395 11.13 -1.60 -1.93
C PRO A 395 10.17 -2.79 -2.04
N PHE A 396 9.33 -2.83 -3.09
CA PHE A 396 8.29 -3.84 -3.29
C PHE A 396 8.58 -4.80 -4.44
N LEU A 397 9.58 -4.51 -5.26
CA LEU A 397 9.94 -5.35 -6.40
C LEU A 397 10.50 -6.67 -5.90
N VAL A 398 10.03 -7.77 -6.48
CA VAL A 398 10.53 -9.13 -6.19
C VAL A 398 11.47 -9.60 -7.29
N TRP A 399 11.07 -9.47 -8.54
CA TRP A 399 11.90 -9.72 -9.70
C TRP A 399 12.90 -8.58 -9.93
N HIS A 400 13.93 -8.85 -10.71
CA HIS A 400 14.84 -7.79 -11.16
C HIS A 400 14.05 -6.68 -11.87
N PRO A 401 14.36 -5.37 -11.65
CA PRO A 401 13.66 -4.24 -12.25
C PRO A 401 13.46 -4.33 -13.77
N ASN A 402 14.41 -4.95 -14.48
CA ASN A 402 14.31 -5.16 -15.93
C ASN A 402 13.06 -5.95 -16.33
N LYS A 403 12.61 -6.91 -15.51
CA LYS A 403 11.40 -7.70 -15.79
C LYS A 403 10.16 -6.81 -15.90
N TYR A 404 9.99 -5.86 -14.97
CA TYR A 404 8.88 -4.90 -14.98
C TYR A 404 9.04 -3.89 -16.12
N ALA A 405 10.29 -3.48 -16.40
CA ALA A 405 10.60 -2.57 -17.48
C ALA A 405 10.26 -3.18 -18.86
N GLU A 406 10.61 -4.43 -19.09
CA GLU A 406 10.27 -5.17 -20.31
C GLU A 406 8.75 -5.30 -20.49
N LEU A 407 8.01 -5.63 -19.42
CA LEU A 407 6.56 -5.70 -19.44
C LEU A 407 5.94 -4.33 -19.77
N LEU A 408 6.42 -3.24 -19.14
CA LEU A 408 5.95 -1.89 -19.46
C LEU A 408 6.24 -1.51 -20.92
N ALA A 409 7.44 -1.76 -21.40
CA ALA A 409 7.83 -1.48 -22.80
C ALA A 409 6.95 -2.23 -23.80
N ALA A 410 6.66 -3.51 -23.52
CA ALA A 410 5.77 -4.31 -24.36
C ALA A 410 4.35 -3.73 -24.40
N LYS A 411 3.76 -3.39 -23.26
CA LYS A 411 2.44 -2.76 -23.17
C LYS A 411 2.39 -1.39 -23.84
N MET A 412 3.39 -0.54 -23.63
CA MET A 412 3.48 0.77 -24.30
C MET A 412 3.54 0.64 -25.82
N LYS A 413 4.34 -0.30 -26.34
CA LYS A 413 4.45 -0.56 -27.77
C LYS A 413 3.14 -1.12 -28.33
N GLN A 414 2.54 -2.09 -27.66
CA GLN A 414 1.31 -2.77 -28.10
C GLN A 414 0.13 -1.79 -28.24
N HIS A 415 0.02 -0.85 -27.30
CA HIS A 415 -1.13 0.06 -27.20
C HIS A 415 -0.85 1.49 -27.67
N GLY A 416 0.34 1.78 -28.21
CA GLY A 416 0.69 3.11 -28.71
C GLY A 416 0.64 4.21 -27.67
N VAL A 417 1.13 3.92 -26.46
CA VAL A 417 1.02 4.79 -25.29
C VAL A 417 1.94 5.99 -25.39
N ARG A 418 1.43 7.17 -25.07
CA ARG A 418 2.23 8.39 -24.92
C ARG A 418 2.83 8.43 -23.52
N VAL A 419 4.08 8.85 -23.43
CA VAL A 419 4.77 8.93 -22.15
C VAL A 419 5.23 10.36 -21.88
N TRP A 420 4.99 10.81 -20.67
CA TRP A 420 5.26 12.15 -20.20
C TRP A 420 6.11 12.12 -18.93
N LEU A 421 7.05 13.07 -18.83
CA LEU A 421 7.72 13.42 -17.59
C LEU A 421 7.15 14.76 -17.13
N VAL A 422 6.62 14.81 -15.90
CA VAL A 422 6.08 16.02 -15.30
C VAL A 422 6.90 16.36 -14.05
N ASN A 423 7.56 17.49 -14.10
CA ASN A 423 8.34 18.03 -13.00
C ASN A 423 7.45 18.89 -12.10
N THR A 424 7.13 18.40 -10.91
CA THR A 424 6.36 19.12 -9.87
C THR A 424 7.25 19.90 -8.91
N GLY A 425 8.56 19.89 -9.11
CA GLY A 425 9.56 20.64 -8.34
C GLY A 425 9.92 21.99 -8.95
N TRP A 426 11.21 22.27 -9.07
CA TRP A 426 11.78 23.52 -9.56
C TRP A 426 12.18 23.42 -11.03
N SER A 427 12.16 24.55 -11.72
CA SER A 427 12.53 24.67 -13.12
C SER A 427 13.05 26.08 -13.39
N GLY A 428 14.17 26.18 -14.11
CA GLY A 428 14.84 27.46 -14.38
C GLY A 428 15.69 28.00 -13.22
N GLY A 429 15.94 27.19 -12.20
CA GLY A 429 16.78 27.47 -11.02
C GLY A 429 16.52 26.47 -9.91
N ALA A 430 17.48 26.28 -9.02
CA ALA A 430 17.44 25.30 -7.94
C ALA A 430 16.56 25.76 -6.75
N TYR A 431 16.28 24.80 -5.86
CA TYR A 431 15.68 25.05 -4.54
C TYR A 431 16.41 26.19 -3.81
N GLY A 432 15.62 27.09 -3.22
CA GLY A 432 16.14 28.26 -2.51
C GLY A 432 16.54 29.45 -3.40
N ILE A 433 16.67 29.27 -4.73
CA ILE A 433 17.00 30.34 -5.70
C ILE A 433 15.74 30.84 -6.39
N VAL A 434 14.85 29.93 -6.79
CA VAL A 434 13.55 30.28 -7.39
C VAL A 434 12.41 29.71 -6.53
N GLN A 435 11.24 30.34 -6.60
CA GLN A 435 10.07 29.81 -5.91
C GLN A 435 9.65 28.48 -6.55
N GLN A 436 9.28 27.51 -5.71
CA GLN A 436 8.65 26.28 -6.15
C GLN A 436 7.36 26.63 -6.91
N ARG A 437 7.08 25.90 -8.00
CA ARG A 437 5.87 26.18 -8.80
C ARG A 437 4.62 26.05 -7.95
N GLU A 438 3.68 26.95 -8.18
CA GLU A 438 2.38 26.99 -7.48
C GLU A 438 1.56 25.72 -7.64
N SER A 439 1.86 24.87 -8.63
CA SER A 439 1.23 23.58 -8.83
C SER A 439 1.31 22.63 -7.61
N GLN A 440 2.37 22.74 -6.81
CA GLN A 440 2.44 21.98 -5.54
C GLN A 440 1.65 22.63 -4.40
N LYS A 441 1.44 23.95 -4.44
CA LYS A 441 0.69 24.64 -3.37
C LYS A 441 -0.82 24.43 -3.46
N HIS A 442 -1.36 24.09 -4.62
CA HIS A 442 -2.82 24.04 -4.84
C HIS A 442 -3.30 22.82 -5.66
N GLY A 443 -2.48 21.80 -5.88
CA GLY A 443 -2.89 20.62 -6.66
C GLY A 443 -3.27 20.91 -8.12
N LYS A 444 -2.95 22.09 -8.64
CA LYS A 444 -3.28 22.51 -10.01
C LYS A 444 -2.00 22.65 -10.82
N ILE A 445 -1.76 21.73 -11.75
CA ILE A 445 -0.80 21.94 -12.84
C ILE A 445 -1.47 22.89 -13.84
N THR A 446 -1.15 24.16 -13.79
CA THR A 446 -1.48 25.08 -14.86
C THR A 446 -0.35 25.01 -15.89
N CYS A 447 -0.55 24.28 -16.97
CA CYS A 447 0.28 24.39 -18.17
C CYS A 447 -0.01 25.76 -18.81
N TYR A 448 0.98 26.64 -18.82
CA TYR A 448 1.02 27.80 -19.74
C TYR A 448 1.77 27.41 -21.02
#